data_785a59cf2fe615f1c7cf3b35cebb5cfb
#
_entry.id   785a59cf2fe615f1c7cf3b35cebb5cfb
#
_cell.length_a   1.000
_cell.length_b   1.000
_cell.length_c   1.000
_cell.angle_alpha   90.00
_cell.angle_beta   90.00
_cell.angle_gamma   90.00
#
_symmetry.space_group_name_H-M   'P 1'
#
loop_
_entity.id
_entity.type
_entity.pdbx_description
1 polymer ?
#
loop_
_entity_poly.entity_id
_entity_poly.type
_entity_poly.pdbx_seq_one_letter_code
_entity_poly.pdbx_strand_id
1 'polypeptide(L)'
;LTELRRLCDETSTILVFDETHTISSGYGGHSNMHGPKPDILVVGKSIGGGVPCAVYGFTEAIAKRMAALNASRPAGHSGIGTTLSANAMAITAMHAMLGQVITRDAYAHMLSMADRLVAQLNGVISTHSLDWHVSHVGARVELVCSAIPPRNGSEARAVMDHALESTIHLYLANRGILLAPFHNMMLVSPVTKPRQIDRLVLAFDEILSDLFA
;
A
#
# COMPACT_ATOMS: atom_id res chain seq x y z
N LEU A 1 16.63 -0.75 -5.67
CA LEU A 1 15.88 -0.37 -6.90
C LEU A 1 16.80 0.12 -8.02
N THR A 2 17.84 0.92 -7.74
CA THR A 2 18.80 1.42 -8.76
C THR A 2 19.49 0.28 -9.50
N GLU A 3 19.94 -0.75 -8.78
CA GLU A 3 20.57 -1.93 -9.38
C GLU A 3 19.58 -2.71 -10.27
N LEU A 4 18.32 -2.82 -9.85
CA LEU A 4 17.28 -3.44 -10.67
C LEU A 4 17.09 -2.68 -12.00
N ARG A 5 17.07 -1.34 -11.96
CA ARG A 5 16.98 -0.53 -13.18
C ARG A 5 18.18 -0.76 -14.10
N ARG A 6 19.40 -0.78 -13.54
CA ARG A 6 20.62 -1.07 -14.28
C ARG A 6 20.55 -2.43 -15.01
N LEU A 7 20.15 -3.47 -14.29
CA LEU A 7 19.99 -4.82 -14.87
C LEU A 7 18.93 -4.86 -15.97
N CYS A 8 17.80 -4.18 -15.78
CA CYS A 8 16.76 -4.08 -16.80
C CYS A 8 17.27 -3.36 -18.06
N ASP A 9 18.07 -2.31 -17.91
CA ASP A 9 18.65 -1.59 -19.05
C ASP A 9 19.66 -2.47 -19.81
N GLU A 10 20.54 -3.18 -19.10
CA GLU A 10 21.53 -4.08 -19.72
C GLU A 10 20.91 -5.25 -20.47
N THR A 11 19.78 -5.76 -19.97
CA THR A 11 19.08 -6.90 -20.57
C THR A 11 17.92 -6.49 -21.49
N SER A 12 17.70 -5.21 -21.71
CA SER A 12 16.56 -4.68 -22.45
C SER A 12 15.20 -5.18 -21.90
N THR A 13 15.13 -5.42 -20.61
CA THR A 13 13.92 -5.87 -19.89
C THR A 13 13.07 -4.67 -19.48
N ILE A 14 11.76 -4.74 -19.70
CA ILE A 14 10.82 -3.69 -19.27
C ILE A 14 10.67 -3.75 -17.75
N LEU A 15 10.88 -2.63 -17.08
CA LEU A 15 10.68 -2.48 -15.65
C LEU A 15 9.28 -1.90 -15.36
N VAL A 16 8.47 -2.68 -14.65
CA VAL A 16 7.13 -2.27 -14.23
C VAL A 16 7.11 -2.08 -12.72
N PHE A 17 6.67 -0.92 -12.24
CA PHE A 17 6.38 -0.69 -10.83
C PHE A 17 4.88 -0.70 -10.58
N ASP A 18 4.44 -1.60 -9.72
CA ASP A 18 3.09 -1.60 -9.17
C ASP A 18 3.09 -0.86 -7.83
N GLU A 19 2.59 0.37 -7.87
CA GLU A 19 2.47 1.24 -6.70
C GLU A 19 1.07 1.27 -6.12
N THR A 20 0.25 0.27 -6.35
CA THR A 20 -1.12 0.24 -5.81
C THR A 20 -1.17 0.26 -4.29
N HIS A 21 -0.13 -0.18 -3.61
CA HIS A 21 0.06 -0.05 -2.16
C HIS A 21 1.05 1.06 -1.80
N THR A 22 2.18 1.11 -2.48
CA THR A 22 3.27 2.03 -2.15
C THR A 22 3.03 3.47 -2.59
N ILE A 23 1.94 3.76 -3.28
CA ILE A 23 1.45 5.13 -3.47
C ILE A 23 1.23 5.85 -2.12
N SER A 24 0.98 5.12 -1.04
CA SER A 24 0.85 5.67 0.31
C SER A 24 2.18 6.01 0.99
N SER A 25 3.32 5.69 0.38
CA SER A 25 4.64 5.95 0.97
C SER A 25 5.02 7.44 1.00
N GLY A 26 4.45 8.23 0.09
CA GLY A 26 4.70 9.66 0.01
C GLY A 26 4.08 10.27 -1.24
N TYR A 27 4.19 11.57 -1.39
CA TYR A 27 3.65 12.28 -2.52
C TYR A 27 4.31 11.84 -3.84
N GLY A 28 3.51 11.23 -4.71
CA GLY A 28 3.98 10.64 -5.96
C GLY A 28 4.46 9.19 -5.85
N GLY A 29 4.24 8.53 -4.69
CA GLY A 29 4.57 7.13 -4.47
C GLY A 29 6.02 6.88 -4.04
N HIS A 30 6.34 5.61 -3.81
CA HIS A 30 7.67 5.20 -3.35
C HIS A 30 8.77 5.44 -4.40
N SER A 31 8.47 5.18 -5.66
CA SER A 31 9.43 5.37 -6.75
C SER A 31 9.80 6.84 -6.97
N ASN A 32 8.87 7.76 -6.73
CA ASN A 32 9.17 9.19 -6.81
C ASN A 32 10.12 9.66 -5.71
N MET A 33 10.07 9.02 -4.55
CA MET A 33 10.89 9.37 -3.39
C MET A 33 12.27 8.67 -3.38
N HIS A 34 12.32 7.44 -3.82
CA HIS A 34 13.46 6.55 -3.56
C HIS A 34 13.93 5.73 -4.76
N GLY A 35 13.27 5.83 -5.90
CA GLY A 35 13.50 4.91 -6.98
C GLY A 35 13.90 5.51 -8.31
N PRO A 36 14.44 4.68 -9.18
CA PRO A 36 14.59 4.99 -10.59
C PRO A 36 13.21 5.06 -11.26
N LYS A 37 13.16 5.71 -12.41
CA LYS A 37 11.95 5.74 -13.24
C LYS A 37 11.69 4.36 -13.84
N PRO A 38 10.49 3.78 -13.67
CA PRO A 38 10.10 2.57 -14.38
C PRO A 38 9.75 2.87 -15.84
N ASP A 39 9.68 1.83 -16.67
CA ASP A 39 9.12 1.94 -18.01
C ASP A 39 7.60 1.99 -17.99
N ILE A 40 6.99 1.31 -17.03
CA ILE A 40 5.54 1.30 -16.77
C ILE A 40 5.29 1.49 -15.28
N LEU A 41 4.40 2.41 -14.94
CA LEU A 41 3.91 2.63 -13.58
C LEU A 41 2.44 2.26 -13.49
N VAL A 42 2.07 1.48 -12.48
CA VAL A 42 0.68 1.10 -12.17
C VAL A 42 0.28 1.68 -10.83
N VAL A 43 -0.89 2.31 -10.76
CA VAL A 43 -1.46 2.88 -9.53
C VAL A 43 -2.95 2.57 -9.48
N GLY A 44 -3.45 2.27 -8.29
CA GLY A 44 -4.87 1.98 -8.08
C GLY A 44 -5.32 2.27 -6.65
N LYS A 45 -6.36 1.57 -6.20
CA LYS A 45 -6.88 1.62 -4.83
C LYS A 45 -7.22 3.04 -4.35
N SER A 46 -6.36 3.67 -3.56
CA SER A 46 -6.61 4.96 -2.91
C SER A 46 -6.91 6.12 -3.88
N ILE A 47 -6.43 6.04 -5.13
CA ILE A 47 -6.62 7.12 -6.11
C ILE A 47 -8.08 7.31 -6.55
N GLY A 48 -8.96 6.33 -6.28
CA GLY A 48 -10.38 6.40 -6.62
C GLY A 48 -11.29 6.87 -5.49
N GLY A 49 -10.77 7.06 -4.26
CA GLY A 49 -11.58 7.51 -3.14
C GLY A 49 -12.78 6.63 -2.81
N GLY A 50 -12.68 5.32 -3.05
CA GLY A 50 -13.76 4.34 -2.89
C GLY A 50 -14.45 3.96 -4.19
N VAL A 51 -14.27 4.72 -5.27
CA VAL A 51 -14.71 4.30 -6.61
C VAL A 51 -13.64 3.37 -7.20
N PRO A 52 -14.00 2.15 -7.66
CA PRO A 52 -13.03 1.25 -8.27
C PRO A 52 -12.39 1.88 -9.50
N CYS A 53 -11.09 2.15 -9.39
CA CYS A 53 -10.31 2.64 -10.52
C CYS A 53 -8.82 2.28 -10.37
N ALA A 54 -8.16 2.17 -11.49
CA ALA A 54 -6.72 2.06 -11.58
C ALA A 54 -6.24 2.75 -12.86
N VAL A 55 -4.99 3.15 -12.86
CA VAL A 55 -4.34 3.76 -14.01
C VAL A 55 -2.95 3.16 -14.16
N TYR A 56 -2.50 3.05 -15.39
CA TYR A 56 -1.10 2.79 -15.69
C TYR A 56 -0.60 3.83 -16.68
N GLY A 57 0.63 4.24 -16.48
CA GLY A 57 1.36 5.13 -17.36
C GLY A 57 2.62 4.44 -17.88
N PHE A 58 3.13 4.89 -19.00
CA PHE A 58 4.33 4.31 -19.60
C PHE A 58 5.17 5.37 -20.31
N THR A 59 6.44 5.06 -20.51
CA THR A 59 7.37 5.94 -21.20
C THR A 59 7.01 6.10 -22.68
N GLU A 60 7.51 7.17 -23.29
CA GLU A 60 7.32 7.41 -24.74
C GLU A 60 7.83 6.26 -25.60
N ALA A 61 8.92 5.61 -25.19
CA ALA A 61 9.46 4.45 -25.89
C ALA A 61 8.45 3.29 -25.94
N ILE A 62 7.80 3.00 -24.82
CA ILE A 62 6.73 1.99 -24.74
C ILE A 62 5.53 2.44 -25.59
N ALA A 63 5.12 3.72 -25.48
CA ALA A 63 4.01 4.27 -26.27
C ALA A 63 4.21 4.08 -27.77
N LYS A 64 5.39 4.36 -28.28
CA LYS A 64 5.74 4.16 -29.71
C LYS A 64 5.64 2.70 -30.12
N ARG A 65 6.16 1.78 -29.30
CA ARG A 65 6.07 0.33 -29.58
C ARG A 65 4.61 -0.15 -29.60
N MET A 66 3.80 0.31 -28.64
CA MET A 66 2.38 -0.03 -28.57
C MET A 66 1.59 0.54 -29.76
N ALA A 67 1.85 1.78 -30.16
CA ALA A 67 1.21 2.39 -31.33
C ALA A 67 1.55 1.62 -32.62
N ALA A 68 2.81 1.26 -32.83
CA ALA A 68 3.23 0.47 -33.97
C ALA A 68 2.55 -0.91 -34.00
N LEU A 69 2.48 -1.59 -32.85
CA LEU A 69 1.79 -2.87 -32.73
C LEU A 69 0.27 -2.74 -33.02
N ASN A 70 -0.38 -1.72 -32.49
CA ASN A 70 -1.81 -1.48 -32.75
C ASN A 70 -2.07 -1.17 -34.22
N ALA A 71 -1.19 -0.42 -34.89
CA ALA A 71 -1.34 -0.12 -36.31
C ALA A 71 -1.23 -1.37 -37.23
N SER A 72 -0.53 -2.41 -36.75
CA SER A 72 -0.41 -3.69 -37.50
C SER A 72 -1.55 -4.68 -37.24
N ARG A 73 -2.51 -4.36 -36.36
CA ARG A 73 -3.62 -5.25 -36.01
C ARG A 73 -4.78 -5.14 -37.01
N PRO A 74 -5.60 -6.20 -37.14
CA PRO A 74 -6.77 -6.17 -38.04
C PRO A 74 -7.75 -5.05 -37.67
N ALA A 75 -8.51 -4.57 -38.66
CA ALA A 75 -9.60 -3.62 -38.43
C ALA A 75 -10.64 -4.16 -37.42
N GLY A 76 -11.10 -3.31 -36.53
CA GLY A 76 -12.05 -3.67 -35.46
C GLY A 76 -11.41 -4.12 -34.15
N HIS A 77 -10.09 -4.14 -34.06
CA HIS A 77 -9.40 -4.39 -32.78
C HIS A 77 -9.58 -3.19 -31.83
N SER A 78 -10.05 -3.46 -30.61
CA SER A 78 -10.36 -2.42 -29.61
C SER A 78 -9.14 -1.73 -28.98
N GLY A 79 -7.92 -2.11 -29.36
CA GLY A 79 -6.69 -1.53 -28.81
C GLY A 79 -6.41 -1.97 -27.38
N ILE A 80 -6.05 -1.01 -26.52
CA ILE A 80 -5.71 -1.22 -25.13
C ILE A 80 -6.86 -0.72 -24.28
N GLY A 81 -7.49 -1.62 -23.58
CA GLY A 81 -8.58 -1.28 -22.69
C GLY A 81 -9.80 -2.17 -22.88
N THR A 82 -10.74 -2.03 -21.96
CA THR A 82 -12.02 -2.74 -21.96
C THR A 82 -13.15 -1.73 -22.11
N THR A 83 -14.38 -2.22 -22.26
CA THR A 83 -15.58 -1.38 -22.39
C THR A 83 -15.72 -0.33 -21.29
N LEU A 84 -15.29 -0.65 -20.06
CA LEU A 84 -15.39 0.25 -18.91
C LEU A 84 -14.13 1.11 -18.68
N SER A 85 -13.10 0.96 -19.50
CA SER A 85 -11.89 1.77 -19.40
C SER A 85 -12.22 3.24 -19.62
N ALA A 86 -11.57 4.12 -18.86
CA ALA A 86 -11.76 5.58 -18.93
C ALA A 86 -13.21 6.04 -18.69
N ASN A 87 -13.99 5.31 -17.89
CA ASN A 87 -15.34 5.76 -17.57
C ASN A 87 -15.33 7.08 -16.79
N ALA A 88 -16.29 7.96 -17.07
CA ALA A 88 -16.33 9.32 -16.54
C ALA A 88 -16.36 9.37 -15.01
N MET A 89 -17.08 8.43 -14.36
CA MET A 89 -17.18 8.40 -12.89
C MET A 89 -15.81 8.12 -12.24
N ALA A 90 -15.09 7.10 -12.71
CA ALA A 90 -13.77 6.76 -12.17
C ALA A 90 -12.74 7.88 -12.41
N ILE A 91 -12.76 8.49 -13.61
CA ILE A 91 -11.87 9.61 -13.93
C ILE A 91 -12.18 10.82 -13.05
N THR A 92 -13.45 11.16 -12.85
CA THR A 92 -13.86 12.28 -12.00
C THR A 92 -13.45 12.05 -10.55
N ALA A 93 -13.67 10.85 -10.02
CA ALA A 93 -13.25 10.48 -8.67
C ALA A 93 -11.73 10.58 -8.51
N MET A 94 -10.98 10.03 -9.44
CA MET A 94 -9.52 10.11 -9.45
C MET A 94 -9.02 11.55 -9.54
N HIS A 95 -9.61 12.37 -10.39
CA HIS A 95 -9.27 13.79 -10.50
C HIS A 95 -9.47 14.54 -9.18
N ALA A 96 -10.60 14.30 -8.50
CA ALA A 96 -10.88 14.89 -7.19
C ALA A 96 -9.88 14.40 -6.12
N MET A 97 -9.61 13.10 -6.07
CA MET A 97 -8.66 12.52 -5.11
C MET A 97 -7.25 13.06 -5.30
N LEU A 98 -6.73 13.02 -6.52
CA LEU A 98 -5.36 13.45 -6.82
C LEU A 98 -5.18 14.97 -6.69
N GLY A 99 -6.22 15.74 -7.01
CA GLY A 99 -6.15 17.21 -7.01
C GLY A 99 -6.46 17.86 -5.66
N GLN A 100 -7.26 17.21 -4.80
CA GLN A 100 -7.81 17.87 -3.62
C GLN A 100 -7.60 17.12 -2.31
N VAL A 101 -7.39 15.80 -2.33
CA VAL A 101 -7.35 14.98 -1.12
C VAL A 101 -5.94 14.50 -0.80
N ILE A 102 -5.26 13.85 -1.74
CA ILE A 102 -3.91 13.32 -1.53
C ILE A 102 -2.84 14.35 -1.88
N THR A 103 -2.87 15.45 -1.14
CA THR A 103 -1.94 16.57 -1.27
C THR A 103 -0.63 16.31 -0.53
N ARG A 104 0.38 17.17 -0.71
CA ARG A 104 1.64 17.08 0.05
C ARG A 104 1.42 17.17 1.56
N ASP A 105 0.52 18.06 2.01
CA ASP A 105 0.19 18.22 3.43
C ASP A 105 -0.55 16.98 3.98
N ALA A 106 -1.43 16.38 3.18
CA ALA A 106 -2.08 15.13 3.54
C ALA A 106 -1.04 14.00 3.74
N TYR A 107 -0.04 13.89 2.87
CA TYR A 107 1.04 12.93 3.05
C TYR A 107 1.88 13.22 4.29
N ALA A 108 2.26 14.47 4.55
CA ALA A 108 2.98 14.84 5.77
C ALA A 108 2.19 14.45 7.02
N HIS A 109 0.89 14.70 7.04
CA HIS A 109 0.01 14.26 8.11
C HIS A 109 -0.06 12.74 8.25
N MET A 110 -0.30 12.01 7.17
CA MET A 110 -0.39 10.55 7.19
C MET A 110 0.90 9.89 7.71
N LEU A 111 2.05 10.36 7.26
CA LEU A 111 3.35 9.85 7.70
C LEU A 111 3.57 10.08 9.19
N SER A 112 3.29 11.30 9.68
CA SER A 112 3.37 11.61 11.12
C SER A 112 2.45 10.74 11.96
N MET A 113 1.23 10.45 11.48
CA MET A 113 0.31 9.56 12.18
C MET A 113 0.76 8.10 12.13
N ALA A 114 1.38 7.67 11.03
CA ALA A 114 1.96 6.32 10.93
C ALA A 114 3.15 6.15 11.89
N ASP A 115 4.05 7.13 11.97
CA ASP A 115 5.16 7.12 12.92
C ASP A 115 4.66 7.02 14.38
N ARG A 116 3.61 7.78 14.72
CA ARG A 116 2.95 7.68 16.04
C ARG A 116 2.42 6.27 16.29
N LEU A 117 1.71 5.69 15.32
CA LEU A 117 1.14 4.34 15.42
C LEU A 117 2.25 3.30 15.63
N VAL A 118 3.31 3.35 14.82
CA VAL A 118 4.47 2.44 14.93
C VAL A 118 5.13 2.52 16.30
N ALA A 119 5.37 3.74 16.80
CA ALA A 119 6.00 3.95 18.11
C ALA A 119 5.13 3.37 19.24
N GLN A 120 3.83 3.61 19.23
CA GLN A 120 2.92 3.13 20.26
C GLN A 120 2.73 1.61 20.21
N LEU A 121 2.60 1.00 19.03
CA LEU A 121 2.50 -0.46 18.89
C LEU A 121 3.78 -1.16 19.37
N ASN A 122 4.96 -0.65 19.03
CA ASN A 122 6.22 -1.18 19.53
C ASN A 122 6.31 -1.06 21.06
N GLY A 123 5.79 0.03 21.65
CA GLY A 123 5.70 0.18 23.10
C GLY A 123 4.85 -0.91 23.75
N VAL A 124 3.69 -1.22 23.19
CA VAL A 124 2.80 -2.30 23.69
C VAL A 124 3.48 -3.67 23.54
N ILE A 125 4.05 -3.98 22.36
CA ILE A 125 4.78 -5.22 22.12
C ILE A 125 5.90 -5.42 23.18
N SER A 126 6.65 -4.36 23.47
CA SER A 126 7.70 -4.38 24.49
C SER A 126 7.15 -4.60 25.89
N THR A 127 6.02 -3.99 26.25
CA THR A 127 5.37 -4.14 27.56
C THR A 127 4.96 -5.59 27.82
N HIS A 128 4.48 -6.27 26.78
CA HIS A 128 4.11 -7.69 26.85
C HIS A 128 5.27 -8.66 26.63
N SER A 129 6.51 -8.15 26.47
CA SER A 129 7.71 -8.96 26.22
C SER A 129 7.56 -9.94 25.04
N LEU A 130 6.84 -9.52 23.99
CA LEU A 130 6.60 -10.36 22.82
C LEU A 130 7.73 -10.21 21.80
N ASP A 131 8.13 -11.34 21.20
CA ASP A 131 9.07 -11.39 20.08
C ASP A 131 8.39 -11.05 18.76
N TRP A 132 7.80 -9.86 18.69
CA TRP A 132 7.14 -9.33 17.52
C TRP A 132 7.76 -8.00 17.10
N HIS A 133 7.45 -7.57 15.89
CA HIS A 133 7.84 -6.24 15.43
C HIS A 133 6.77 -5.60 14.56
N VAL A 134 6.88 -4.29 14.38
CA VAL A 134 6.03 -3.53 13.47
C VAL A 134 6.81 -3.23 12.19
N SER A 135 6.30 -3.68 11.05
CA SER A 135 6.79 -3.33 9.72
C SER A 135 5.96 -2.18 9.16
N HIS A 136 6.58 -1.22 8.49
CA HIS A 136 5.84 -0.16 7.83
C HIS A 136 6.52 0.35 6.57
N VAL A 137 5.70 0.83 5.64
CA VAL A 137 6.14 1.55 4.44
C VAL A 137 5.23 2.77 4.27
N GLY A 138 5.76 3.95 4.62
CA GLY A 138 5.00 5.18 4.64
C GLY A 138 3.79 5.09 5.57
N ALA A 139 2.60 5.38 5.05
CA ALA A 139 1.35 5.37 5.82
C ALA A 139 0.70 3.97 5.97
N ARG A 140 1.39 2.91 5.58
CA ARG A 140 0.96 1.52 5.73
C ARG A 140 1.78 0.83 6.82
N VAL A 141 1.10 0.26 7.80
CA VAL A 141 1.69 -0.36 8.98
C VAL A 141 1.14 -1.78 9.13
N GLU A 142 1.99 -2.73 9.49
CA GLU A 142 1.63 -4.14 9.71
C GLU A 142 2.32 -4.68 10.96
N LEU A 143 1.61 -5.55 11.67
CA LEU A 143 2.16 -6.36 12.75
C LEU A 143 2.80 -7.61 12.16
N VAL A 144 3.98 -7.96 12.63
CA VAL A 144 4.65 -9.20 12.27
C VAL A 144 4.96 -9.98 13.55
N CYS A 145 4.33 -11.15 13.69
CA CYS A 145 4.43 -12.00 14.89
C CYS A 145 5.75 -12.79 14.89
N SER A 146 6.88 -12.09 14.72
CA SER A 146 8.23 -12.63 14.70
C SER A 146 9.23 -11.57 15.13
N ALA A 147 10.26 -11.95 15.87
CA ALA A 147 11.35 -11.07 16.27
C ALA A 147 12.21 -10.61 15.09
N ILE A 148 12.36 -11.47 14.09
CA ILE A 148 13.25 -11.22 12.96
C ILE A 148 12.38 -10.79 11.75
N PRO A 149 12.61 -9.59 11.19
CA PRO A 149 11.91 -9.17 9.97
C PRO A 149 12.20 -10.14 8.82
N PRO A 150 11.14 -10.65 8.14
CA PRO A 150 11.32 -11.56 7.01
C PRO A 150 12.02 -10.83 5.84
N ARG A 151 12.96 -11.48 5.19
CA ARG A 151 13.78 -10.94 4.10
C ARG A 151 13.27 -11.34 2.72
N ASN A 152 12.38 -12.30 2.67
CA ASN A 152 11.79 -12.83 1.43
C ASN A 152 10.40 -13.43 1.69
N GLY A 153 9.67 -13.74 0.61
CA GLY A 153 8.30 -14.23 0.71
C GLY A 153 8.16 -15.60 1.40
N SER A 154 9.17 -16.45 1.36
CA SER A 154 9.14 -17.75 2.06
C SER A 154 9.24 -17.56 3.57
N GLU A 155 10.13 -16.68 4.02
CA GLU A 155 10.26 -16.31 5.43
C GLU A 155 8.99 -15.60 5.93
N ALA A 156 8.42 -14.68 5.14
CA ALA A 156 7.18 -14.00 5.49
C ALA A 156 6.02 -15.01 5.65
N ARG A 157 5.92 -15.99 4.76
CA ARG A 157 4.88 -17.03 4.86
C ARG A 157 5.07 -17.92 6.09
N ALA A 158 6.30 -18.20 6.47
CA ALA A 158 6.59 -19.06 7.61
C ALA A 158 6.21 -18.45 8.97
N VAL A 159 6.14 -17.13 9.07
CA VAL A 159 5.77 -16.41 10.30
C VAL A 159 4.31 -15.99 10.37
N MET A 160 3.51 -16.30 9.34
CA MET A 160 2.07 -16.04 9.35
C MET A 160 1.36 -17.00 10.29
N ASP A 161 0.56 -16.46 11.21
CA ASP A 161 -0.39 -17.20 12.03
C ASP A 161 -1.81 -16.69 11.74
N HIS A 162 -2.49 -17.36 10.82
CA HIS A 162 -3.83 -16.97 10.40
C HIS A 162 -4.88 -17.06 11.52
N ALA A 163 -4.70 -17.93 12.51
CA ALA A 163 -5.62 -18.03 13.64
C ALA A 163 -5.46 -16.81 14.55
N LEU A 164 -4.23 -16.43 14.85
CA LEU A 164 -3.92 -15.24 15.64
C LEU A 164 -4.34 -13.95 14.90
N GLU A 165 -4.01 -13.82 13.62
CA GLU A 165 -4.42 -12.69 12.77
C GLU A 165 -5.95 -12.51 12.78
N SER A 166 -6.70 -13.61 12.60
CA SER A 166 -8.16 -13.59 12.61
C SER A 166 -8.73 -13.25 13.98
N THR A 167 -8.09 -13.70 15.06
CA THR A 167 -8.49 -13.40 16.44
C THR A 167 -8.31 -11.91 16.73
N ILE A 168 -7.16 -11.34 16.40
CA ILE A 168 -6.88 -9.90 16.54
C ILE A 168 -7.88 -9.09 15.72
N HIS A 169 -8.10 -9.47 14.46
CA HIS A 169 -9.06 -8.79 13.59
C HIS A 169 -10.47 -8.76 14.19
N LEU A 170 -10.99 -9.90 14.62
CA LEU A 170 -12.32 -10.01 15.19
C LEU A 170 -12.46 -9.26 16.52
N TYR A 171 -11.44 -9.32 17.35
CA TYR A 171 -11.40 -8.60 18.62
C TYR A 171 -11.49 -7.08 18.42
N LEU A 172 -10.68 -6.55 17.50
CA LEU A 172 -10.66 -5.14 17.15
C LEU A 172 -11.99 -4.71 16.48
N ALA A 173 -12.52 -5.53 15.57
CA ALA A 173 -13.80 -5.27 14.90
C ALA A 173 -14.95 -5.16 15.92
N ASN A 174 -15.01 -6.03 16.92
CA ASN A 174 -16.00 -5.98 18.00
C ASN A 174 -15.88 -4.71 18.87
N ARG A 175 -14.74 -4.03 18.85
CA ARG A 175 -14.51 -2.73 19.51
C ARG A 175 -14.67 -1.54 18.57
N GLY A 176 -15.21 -1.78 17.37
CA GLY A 176 -15.45 -0.76 16.35
C GLY A 176 -14.19 -0.23 15.70
N ILE A 177 -13.15 -1.06 15.61
CA ILE A 177 -11.89 -0.78 14.93
C ILE A 177 -11.79 -1.73 13.73
N LEU A 178 -11.93 -1.19 12.53
CA LEU A 178 -11.85 -1.96 11.30
C LEU A 178 -10.45 -1.84 10.70
N LEU A 179 -9.76 -2.96 10.59
CA LEU A 179 -8.50 -3.12 9.85
C LEU A 179 -8.74 -3.84 8.51
N ALA A 180 -7.78 -3.82 7.62
CA ALA A 180 -7.84 -4.68 6.44
C ALA A 180 -7.81 -6.16 6.86
N PRO A 181 -8.65 -7.03 6.27
CA PRO A 181 -8.86 -8.39 6.77
C PRO A 181 -7.68 -9.34 6.58
N PHE A 182 -6.70 -9.00 5.77
CA PHE A 182 -5.46 -9.77 5.60
C PHE A 182 -4.27 -9.02 6.18
N HIS A 183 -3.43 -9.74 6.91
CA HIS A 183 -2.25 -9.23 7.65
C HIS A 183 -2.56 -8.15 8.67
N ASN A 184 -3.83 -7.93 9.04
CA ASN A 184 -4.25 -6.82 9.89
C ASN A 184 -3.59 -5.49 9.51
N MET A 185 -3.53 -5.24 8.21
CA MET A 185 -2.88 -4.06 7.65
C MET A 185 -3.60 -2.79 8.09
N MET A 186 -2.86 -1.90 8.70
CA MET A 186 -3.32 -0.60 9.18
C MET A 186 -2.98 0.48 8.15
N LEU A 187 -4.01 1.08 7.58
CA LEU A 187 -3.86 2.13 6.58
C LEU A 187 -4.21 3.49 7.20
N VAL A 188 -3.21 4.32 7.36
CA VAL A 188 -3.40 5.70 7.84
C VAL A 188 -3.89 6.55 6.67
N SER A 189 -4.98 7.28 6.91
CA SER A 189 -5.63 8.14 5.91
C SER A 189 -5.39 9.62 6.19
N PRO A 190 -5.68 10.51 5.21
CA PRO A 190 -5.59 11.97 5.41
C PRO A 190 -6.45 12.52 6.56
N VAL A 191 -7.45 11.76 7.00
CA VAL A 191 -8.38 12.17 8.08
C VAL A 191 -8.18 11.40 9.38
N THR A 192 -7.20 10.50 9.44
CA THR A 192 -6.85 9.77 10.66
C THR A 192 -6.39 10.73 11.75
N LYS A 193 -6.98 10.62 12.94
CA LYS A 193 -6.70 11.50 14.08
C LYS A 193 -5.95 10.75 15.19
N PRO A 194 -5.15 11.43 16.01
CA PRO A 194 -4.43 10.81 17.13
C PRO A 194 -5.33 9.92 18.01
N ARG A 195 -6.53 10.38 18.35
CA ARG A 195 -7.49 9.61 19.17
C ARG A 195 -7.90 8.26 18.58
N GLN A 196 -7.86 8.12 17.26
CA GLN A 196 -8.20 6.86 16.59
C GLN A 196 -7.03 5.87 16.71
N ILE A 197 -5.80 6.36 16.63
CA ILE A 197 -4.58 5.60 16.88
C ILE A 197 -4.57 5.15 18.35
N ASP A 198 -4.77 6.07 19.29
CA ASP A 198 -4.77 5.77 20.72
C ASP A 198 -5.80 4.70 21.07
N ARG A 199 -7.00 4.77 20.47
CA ARG A 199 -8.05 3.76 20.65
C ARG A 199 -7.64 2.39 20.11
N LEU A 200 -7.00 2.34 18.93
CA LEU A 200 -6.50 1.09 18.36
C LEU A 200 -5.42 0.48 19.25
N VAL A 201 -4.47 1.29 19.70
CA VAL A 201 -3.35 0.84 20.53
C VAL A 201 -3.85 0.32 21.88
N LEU A 202 -4.82 1.01 22.51
CA LEU A 202 -5.45 0.54 23.75
C LEU A 202 -6.13 -0.82 23.55
N ALA A 203 -6.94 -0.98 22.51
CA ALA A 203 -7.61 -2.25 22.22
C ALA A 203 -6.61 -3.37 21.86
N PHE A 204 -5.47 -3.01 21.29
CA PHE A 204 -4.39 -3.96 20.99
C PHE A 204 -3.67 -4.39 22.28
N ASP A 205 -3.45 -3.49 23.23
CA ASP A 205 -2.89 -3.80 24.54
C ASP A 205 -3.84 -4.71 25.34
N GLU A 206 -5.14 -4.43 25.30
CA GLU A 206 -6.17 -5.27 25.93
C GLU A 206 -6.16 -6.71 25.38
N ILE A 207 -6.14 -6.90 24.04
CA ILE A 207 -6.15 -8.27 23.49
C ILE A 207 -4.86 -9.02 23.83
N LEU A 208 -3.70 -8.35 23.86
CA LEU A 208 -2.46 -9.02 24.26
C LEU A 208 -2.52 -9.45 25.73
N SER A 209 -3.10 -8.63 26.60
CA SER A 209 -3.34 -9.01 27.99
C SER A 209 -4.26 -10.23 28.10
N ASP A 210 -5.33 -10.29 27.28
CA ASP A 210 -6.27 -11.42 27.28
C ASP A 210 -5.66 -12.72 26.71
N LEU A 211 -4.73 -12.62 25.75
CA LEU A 211 -4.13 -13.79 25.08
C LEU A 211 -2.91 -14.36 25.81
N PHE A 212 -2.16 -13.52 26.53
CA PHE A 212 -0.86 -13.86 27.09
C PHE A 212 -0.78 -13.63 28.61
N ALA A 213 -1.93 -13.49 29.30
CA ALA A 213 -2.04 -13.36 30.76
C ALA A 213 -1.69 -14.64 31.53
#